data_f86c84918ba9dde1b563450e0c8f79ba
#
_entry.id   f86c84918ba9dde1b563450e0c8f79ba
#
_cell.length_a   1.000
_cell.length_b   1.000
_cell.length_c   1.000
_cell.angle_alpha   90.00
_cell.angle_beta   90.00
_cell.angle_gamma   90.00
#
_symmetry.space_group_name_H-M   'P 1'
#
loop_
_entity.id
_entity.type
_entity.pdbx_description
1 polymer ?
#
loop_
_entity_poly.entity_id
_entity_poly.type
_entity_poly.pdbx_seq_one_letter_code
_entity_poly.pdbx_strand_id
1 'polypeptide(L)'
;MKNITTTEEFNSVIQSEQPGIVKFEAGWCPDCKAMDMWIDPIVDKYNDYKWYSVNRDELEDVASDNEVMGIPSLLIFENGQKQAHLHSANAKSPEQVESFLKETFNK
;
A
#
# COMPACT_ATOMS: atom_id res chain seq x y z
N MET A 1 -4.66 -6.49 -7.17
CA MET A 1 -4.22 -6.52 -5.75
C MET A 1 -5.05 -7.50 -4.96
N LYS A 2 -4.41 -8.23 -4.07
CA LYS A 2 -5.12 -9.12 -3.19
C LYS A 2 -5.60 -8.34 -1.97
N ASN A 3 -6.89 -8.48 -1.62
CA ASN A 3 -7.45 -7.82 -0.45
C ASN A 3 -7.14 -8.64 0.81
N ILE A 4 -6.52 -7.98 1.80
CA ILE A 4 -6.24 -8.58 3.10
C ILE A 4 -7.41 -8.27 4.02
N THR A 5 -8.03 -9.30 4.59
CA THR A 5 -9.27 -9.14 5.37
C THR A 5 -9.11 -9.42 6.86
N THR A 6 -7.97 -9.96 7.29
CA THR A 6 -7.72 -10.25 8.71
C THR A 6 -6.35 -9.75 9.12
N THR A 7 -6.21 -9.48 10.43
CA THR A 7 -4.93 -9.09 11.01
C THR A 7 -3.90 -10.21 10.86
N GLU A 8 -4.33 -11.45 11.03
CA GLU A 8 -3.45 -12.62 10.90
C GLU A 8 -2.88 -12.72 9.49
N GLU A 9 -3.73 -12.49 8.48
CA GLU A 9 -3.28 -12.50 7.09
C GLU A 9 -2.29 -11.37 6.84
N PHE A 10 -2.57 -10.17 7.36
CA PHE A 10 -1.66 -9.04 7.24
C PHE A 10 -0.29 -9.38 7.82
N ASN A 11 -0.28 -9.89 9.04
CA ASN A 11 0.97 -10.25 9.72
C ASN A 11 1.75 -11.31 8.95
N SER A 12 1.05 -12.23 8.30
CA SER A 12 1.67 -13.29 7.50
C SER A 12 2.32 -12.72 6.23
N VAL A 13 1.60 -11.87 5.49
CA VAL A 13 2.11 -11.39 4.19
C VAL A 13 3.30 -10.44 4.35
N ILE A 14 3.36 -9.65 5.43
CA ILE A 14 4.47 -8.70 5.59
C ILE A 14 5.78 -9.39 5.96
N GLN A 15 5.75 -10.67 6.36
CA GLN A 15 6.96 -11.42 6.71
C GLN A 15 7.76 -11.88 5.48
N SER A 16 7.21 -11.76 4.29
CA SER A 16 7.87 -12.24 3.08
C SER A 16 9.21 -11.54 2.86
N GLU A 17 10.18 -12.29 2.36
CA GLU A 17 11.46 -11.73 1.93
C GLU A 17 11.29 -10.86 0.69
N GLN A 18 10.31 -11.18 -0.15
CA GLN A 18 9.98 -10.35 -1.29
C GLN A 18 9.15 -9.16 -0.82
N PRO A 19 9.55 -7.92 -1.18
CA PRO A 19 8.81 -6.75 -0.72
C PRO A 19 7.34 -6.80 -1.13
N GLY A 20 6.47 -6.42 -0.20
CA GLY A 20 5.05 -6.29 -0.44
C GLY A 20 4.62 -4.84 -0.34
N ILE A 21 3.76 -4.42 -1.26
CA ILE A 21 3.21 -3.07 -1.29
C ILE A 21 1.77 -3.16 -0.84
N VAL A 22 1.43 -2.44 0.23
CA VAL A 22 0.09 -2.49 0.82
C VAL A 22 -0.57 -1.14 0.66
N LYS A 23 -1.70 -1.11 -0.05
CA LYS A 23 -2.54 0.08 -0.18
C LYS A 23 -3.60 0.07 0.90
N PHE A 24 -3.57 1.07 1.77
CA PHE A 24 -4.63 1.28 2.75
C PHE A 24 -5.70 2.18 2.14
N GLU A 25 -6.95 1.76 2.23
CA GLU A 25 -8.07 2.42 1.56
C GLU A 25 -9.37 2.25 2.35
N ALA A 26 -10.44 2.85 1.85
CA ALA A 26 -11.80 2.64 2.37
C ALA A 26 -12.79 2.85 1.23
N GLY A 27 -13.96 2.23 1.33
CA GLY A 27 -14.97 2.28 0.27
C GLY A 27 -15.57 3.69 0.04
N TRP A 28 -15.52 4.55 1.07
CA TRP A 28 -16.09 5.91 0.99
C TRP A 28 -15.07 6.95 0.49
N CYS A 29 -13.83 6.55 0.23
CA CYS A 29 -12.71 7.48 0.00
C CYS A 29 -12.62 7.88 -1.48
N PRO A 30 -12.93 9.14 -1.83
CA PRO A 30 -12.83 9.58 -3.24
C PRO A 30 -11.40 9.50 -3.78
N ASP A 31 -10.40 9.86 -2.97
CA ASP A 31 -9.00 9.81 -3.40
C ASP A 31 -8.52 8.38 -3.64
N CYS A 32 -9.07 7.42 -2.88
CA CYS A 32 -8.77 6.00 -3.11
C CYS A 32 -9.31 5.56 -4.46
N LYS A 33 -10.53 5.98 -4.79
CA LYS A 33 -11.16 5.66 -6.09
C LYS A 33 -10.41 6.33 -7.24
N ALA A 34 -9.93 7.56 -7.01
CA ALA A 34 -9.12 8.24 -8.01
C ALA A 34 -7.85 7.47 -8.30
N MET A 35 -7.17 6.96 -7.26
CA MET A 35 -5.98 6.14 -7.43
C MET A 35 -6.29 4.87 -8.23
N ASP A 36 -7.43 4.23 -7.97
CA ASP A 36 -7.83 3.03 -8.70
C ASP A 36 -7.94 3.26 -10.21
N MET A 37 -8.20 4.49 -10.63
CA MET A 37 -8.34 4.81 -12.05
C MET A 37 -7.01 4.84 -12.80
N TRP A 38 -5.88 4.99 -12.10
CA TRP A 38 -4.59 5.11 -12.77
C TRP A 38 -3.48 4.21 -12.22
N ILE A 39 -3.76 3.39 -11.19
CA ILE A 39 -2.69 2.61 -10.56
C ILE A 39 -2.34 1.33 -11.30
N ASP A 40 -3.26 0.76 -12.08
CA ASP A 40 -3.04 -0.56 -12.71
C ASP A 40 -1.77 -0.62 -13.58
N PRO A 41 -1.47 0.38 -14.44
CA PRO A 41 -0.21 0.34 -15.19
C PRO A 41 1.02 0.34 -14.29
N ILE A 42 0.94 0.99 -13.12
CA ILE A 42 2.04 1.02 -12.17
C ILE A 42 2.19 -0.35 -11.51
N VAL A 43 1.08 -0.99 -11.14
CA VAL A 43 1.10 -2.35 -10.59
C VAL A 43 1.75 -3.31 -11.58
N ASP A 44 1.39 -3.18 -12.86
CA ASP A 44 1.97 -4.03 -13.92
C ASP A 44 3.47 -3.79 -14.08
N LYS A 45 3.90 -2.54 -13.99
CA LYS A 45 5.31 -2.18 -14.11
C LYS A 45 6.14 -2.73 -12.96
N TYR A 46 5.55 -2.85 -11.78
CA TYR A 46 6.22 -3.35 -10.56
C TYR A 46 5.64 -4.70 -10.15
N ASN A 47 5.31 -5.57 -11.12
CA ASN A 47 4.71 -6.87 -10.84
C ASN A 47 5.68 -7.90 -10.28
N ASP A 48 6.97 -7.56 -10.19
CA ASP A 48 7.97 -8.35 -9.48
C ASP A 48 7.69 -8.37 -7.97
N TYR A 49 6.94 -7.40 -7.49
CA TYR A 49 6.58 -7.25 -6.08
C TYR A 49 5.14 -7.64 -5.88
N LYS A 50 4.78 -7.98 -4.65
CA LYS A 50 3.40 -8.35 -4.33
C LYS A 50 2.61 -7.13 -3.91
N TRP A 51 1.39 -7.01 -4.42
CA TRP A 51 0.51 -5.88 -4.15
C TRP A 51 -0.70 -6.35 -3.34
N TYR A 52 -1.03 -5.61 -2.30
CA TYR A 52 -2.16 -5.91 -1.42
C TYR A 52 -2.97 -4.66 -1.15
N SER A 53 -4.24 -4.86 -0.75
CA SER A 53 -5.07 -3.77 -0.25
C SER A 53 -5.62 -4.13 1.12
N VAL A 54 -5.78 -3.12 1.96
CA VAL A 54 -6.35 -3.24 3.30
C VAL A 54 -7.40 -2.15 3.46
N ASN A 55 -8.61 -2.55 3.87
CA ASN A 55 -9.64 -1.58 4.23
C ASN A 55 -9.37 -1.11 5.65
N ARG A 56 -9.06 0.18 5.82
CA ARG A 56 -8.67 0.72 7.12
C ARG A 56 -9.81 0.66 8.15
N ASP A 57 -11.06 0.65 7.69
CA ASP A 57 -12.20 0.58 8.59
C ASP A 57 -12.41 -0.85 9.11
N GLU A 58 -12.04 -1.86 8.32
CA GLU A 58 -12.13 -3.26 8.73
C GLU A 58 -10.96 -3.67 9.62
N LEU A 59 -9.77 -3.10 9.40
CA LEU A 59 -8.57 -3.42 10.15
C LEU A 59 -7.99 -2.15 10.78
N GLU A 60 -8.78 -1.52 11.66
CA GLU A 60 -8.40 -0.24 12.28
C GLU A 60 -7.09 -0.35 13.06
N ASP A 61 -6.89 -1.44 13.79
CA ASP A 61 -5.67 -1.62 14.58
C ASP A 61 -4.44 -1.75 13.69
N VAL A 62 -4.57 -2.43 12.55
CA VAL A 62 -3.46 -2.56 11.60
C VAL A 62 -3.09 -1.18 11.04
N ALA A 63 -4.08 -0.38 10.68
CA ALA A 63 -3.84 0.96 10.17
C ALA A 63 -3.19 1.86 11.24
N SER A 64 -3.73 1.83 12.45
CA SER A 64 -3.22 2.63 13.56
C SER A 64 -1.79 2.24 13.94
N ASP A 65 -1.53 0.94 14.06
CA ASP A 65 -0.22 0.42 14.44
C ASP A 65 0.86 0.77 13.41
N ASN A 66 0.46 0.98 12.16
CA ASN A 66 1.39 1.31 11.08
C ASN A 66 1.36 2.80 10.73
N GLU A 67 0.77 3.62 11.58
CA GLU A 67 0.77 5.09 11.45
C GLU A 67 0.07 5.57 10.17
N VAL A 68 -0.97 4.87 9.75
CA VAL A 68 -1.78 5.28 8.60
C VAL A 68 -2.77 6.35 9.06
N MET A 69 -2.41 7.61 8.84
CA MET A 69 -3.20 8.76 9.29
C MET A 69 -4.23 9.20 8.25
N GLY A 70 -4.00 8.89 6.99
CA GLY A 70 -4.90 9.24 5.90
C GLY A 70 -4.87 8.19 4.82
N ILE A 71 -5.80 8.26 3.89
CA ILE A 71 -5.94 7.30 2.79
C ILE A 71 -6.17 8.03 1.47
N PRO A 72 -5.72 7.46 0.33
CA PRO A 72 -4.97 6.21 0.25
C PRO A 72 -3.54 6.41 0.75
N SER A 73 -2.97 5.39 1.36
CA SER A 73 -1.55 5.36 1.75
C SER A 73 -0.93 4.07 1.22
N LEU A 74 0.33 4.15 0.80
CA LEU A 74 1.07 2.97 0.34
C LEU A 74 2.22 2.71 1.29
N LEU A 75 2.27 1.50 1.82
CA LEU A 75 3.32 1.06 2.72
C LEU A 75 4.06 -0.11 2.09
N ILE A 76 5.37 -0.15 2.25
CA ILE A 76 6.19 -1.24 1.71
C ILE A 76 6.80 -1.99 2.89
N PHE A 77 6.60 -3.30 2.90
CA PHE A 77 7.09 -4.20 3.96
C PHE A 77 8.02 -5.25 3.38
N GLU A 78 9.01 -5.61 4.16
CA GLU A 78 9.94 -6.69 3.83
C GLU A 78 10.43 -7.30 5.13
N ASN A 79 10.39 -8.63 5.25
CA ASN A 79 10.86 -9.35 6.44
C ASN A 79 10.20 -8.85 7.73
N GLY A 80 8.92 -8.52 7.67
CA GLY A 80 8.15 -8.08 8.82
C GLY A 80 8.30 -6.63 9.20
N GLN A 81 9.09 -5.84 8.45
CA GLN A 81 9.38 -4.45 8.79
C GLN A 81 8.91 -3.49 7.70
N LYS A 82 8.39 -2.35 8.13
CA LYS A 82 8.00 -1.28 7.21
C LYS A 82 9.26 -0.60 6.69
N GLN A 83 9.46 -0.68 5.37
CA GLN A 83 10.62 -0.10 4.71
C GLN A 83 10.36 1.31 4.23
N ALA A 84 9.12 1.60 3.85
CA ALA A 84 8.78 2.91 3.29
C ALA A 84 7.28 3.17 3.46
N HIS A 85 6.91 4.44 3.47
CA HIS A 85 5.54 4.87 3.70
C HIS A 85 5.26 6.12 2.85
N LEU A 86 4.37 5.99 1.87
CA LEU A 86 3.89 7.13 1.10
C LEU A 86 2.58 7.59 1.73
N HIS A 87 2.64 8.72 2.45
CA HIS A 87 1.48 9.28 3.13
C HIS A 87 0.47 9.83 2.13
N SER A 88 -0.81 9.84 2.51
CA SER A 88 -1.90 10.18 1.59
C SER A 88 -1.73 11.54 0.93
N ALA A 89 -1.18 12.53 1.64
CA ALA A 89 -0.95 13.86 1.07
C ALA A 89 -0.03 13.81 -0.16
N ASN A 90 0.83 12.81 -0.25
CA ASN A 90 1.80 12.63 -1.32
C ASN A 90 1.45 11.50 -2.27
N ALA A 91 0.23 10.97 -2.19
CA ALA A 91 -0.23 9.86 -3.02
C ALA A 91 -1.40 10.28 -3.90
N LYS A 92 -1.29 11.47 -4.51
CA LYS A 92 -2.39 12.09 -5.28
C LYS A 92 -2.28 11.89 -6.79
N SER A 93 -1.12 11.47 -7.28
CA SER A 93 -0.89 11.36 -8.72
C SER A 93 -0.03 10.14 -9.04
N PRO A 94 -0.11 9.65 -10.30
CA PRO A 94 0.75 8.55 -10.74
C PRO A 94 2.23 8.87 -10.56
N GLU A 95 2.63 10.12 -10.83
CA GLU A 95 4.02 10.55 -10.73
C GLU A 95 4.55 10.42 -9.31
N GLN A 96 3.72 10.77 -8.33
CA GLN A 96 4.13 10.65 -6.92
C GLN A 96 4.34 9.20 -6.52
N VAL A 97 3.45 8.31 -6.95
CA VAL A 97 3.55 6.88 -6.64
C VAL A 97 4.76 6.27 -7.36
N GLU A 98 4.96 6.61 -8.64
CA GLU A 98 6.10 6.09 -9.38
C GLU A 98 7.43 6.54 -8.78
N SER A 99 7.54 7.83 -8.39
CA SER A 99 8.73 8.34 -7.74
C SER A 99 9.03 7.62 -6.43
N PHE A 100 7.98 7.36 -5.64
CA PHE A 100 8.09 6.64 -4.38
C PHE A 100 8.65 5.23 -4.59
N LEU A 101 8.09 4.50 -5.55
CA LEU A 101 8.51 3.13 -5.84
C LEU A 101 9.93 3.10 -6.41
N LYS A 102 10.23 4.04 -7.30
CA LYS A 102 11.56 4.12 -7.91
C LYS A 102 12.62 4.41 -6.85
N GLU A 103 12.36 5.33 -5.94
CA GLU A 103 13.29 5.65 -4.86
C GLU A 103 13.48 4.47 -3.91
N THR A 104 12.38 3.79 -3.56
CA THR A 104 12.44 2.68 -2.61
C THR A 104 13.18 1.48 -3.21
N PHE A 105 12.93 1.17 -4.47
CA PHE A 105 13.49 -0.03 -5.10
C PHE A 105 14.68 0.25 -6.01
N ASN A 106 15.06 1.50 -6.21
CA ASN A 106 16.16 1.91 -7.07
C ASN A 106 15.99 1.44 -8.52
N LYS A 107 14.77 1.56 -9.04
CA LYS A 107 14.45 1.13 -10.40
C LYS A 107 13.99 2.28 -11.27
#